data_b5427bd14264d96205e92d69b9e472f0
#
_entry.id   b5427bd14264d96205e92d69b9e472f0
#
_cell.length_a   1.000
_cell.length_b   1.000
_cell.length_c   1.000
_cell.angle_alpha   90.00
_cell.angle_beta   90.00
_cell.angle_gamma   90.00
#
_symmetry.space_group_name_H-M   'P 1'
#
loop_
_entity.id
_entity.type
_entity.pdbx_description
1 polymer ?
#
loop_
_entity_poly.entity_id
_entity_poly.type
_entity_poly.pdbx_seq_one_letter_code
_entity_poly.pdbx_strand_id
1 'polypeptide(L)'
;RSAEIKKLRDEADVIVTNPPFSLFRDFLAWIMEADKKFVIIGNKNSITYKEVFPLIKDNKIWVGTTSFNKDMLFESLEEINPFNKPVTATRTVNGKVFLRSPSVWFTNIDHGRRHQPLQLMSMADNLKFSKHKELKGKDAYQRYDNYDAIEVPYTDAIPCDYAGVMGVPISFLDKYCPEQFEILGATQRGCHDEVPDTKKYDDYWEVKQNGEKTGSSGGKTNENANLLGNDGKKNYFINKEGRIIQSAYQRIFIRHRN
;
A
#
# COMPACT_ATOMS: atom_id res chain seq x y z
N ARG A 1 -21.26 -14.30 -17.39
CA ARG A 1 -21.06 -15.49 -16.55
C ARG A 1 -22.22 -16.42 -16.73
N SER A 2 -21.97 -17.70 -17.03
CA SER A 2 -23.02 -18.69 -17.29
C SER A 2 -23.87 -18.95 -16.05
N ALA A 3 -25.10 -19.43 -16.26
CA ALA A 3 -26.00 -19.82 -15.16
C ALA A 3 -25.37 -20.94 -14.30
N GLU A 4 -24.63 -21.84 -14.93
CA GLU A 4 -23.90 -22.94 -14.28
C GLU A 4 -22.84 -22.41 -13.28
N ILE A 5 -22.02 -21.44 -13.69
CA ILE A 5 -20.98 -20.85 -12.82
C ILE A 5 -21.63 -20.08 -11.65
N LYS A 6 -22.77 -19.42 -11.88
CA LYS A 6 -23.51 -18.80 -10.76
C LYS A 6 -24.01 -19.85 -9.77
N LYS A 7 -24.57 -20.97 -10.27
CA LYS A 7 -25.02 -22.05 -9.41
C LYS A 7 -23.86 -22.64 -8.58
N LEU A 8 -22.70 -22.91 -9.19
CA LEU A 8 -21.51 -23.38 -8.47
C LEU A 8 -21.07 -22.40 -7.39
N ARG A 9 -21.06 -21.07 -7.68
CA ARG A 9 -20.78 -20.06 -6.67
C ARG A 9 -21.75 -20.15 -5.48
N ASP A 10 -23.03 -20.23 -5.79
CA ASP A 10 -24.11 -20.17 -4.78
C ASP A 10 -24.14 -21.44 -3.91
N GLU A 11 -23.71 -22.59 -4.45
CA GLU A 11 -23.58 -23.86 -3.74
C GLU A 11 -22.27 -23.98 -2.94
N ALA A 12 -21.23 -23.23 -3.31
CA ALA A 12 -19.94 -23.31 -2.63
C ALA A 12 -19.96 -22.69 -1.22
N ASP A 13 -19.32 -23.33 -0.26
CA ASP A 13 -19.05 -22.75 1.08
C ASP A 13 -17.87 -21.80 1.02
N VAL A 14 -16.83 -22.16 0.28
CA VAL A 14 -15.60 -21.38 0.13
C VAL A 14 -15.15 -21.41 -1.34
N ILE A 15 -14.78 -20.25 -1.87
CA ILE A 15 -14.23 -20.11 -3.21
C ILE A 15 -12.72 -19.94 -3.15
N VAL A 16 -11.98 -20.93 -3.66
CA VAL A 16 -10.51 -20.90 -3.73
C VAL A 16 -10.10 -20.88 -5.19
N THR A 17 -9.43 -19.80 -5.65
CA THR A 17 -9.08 -19.68 -7.07
C THR A 17 -8.00 -18.64 -7.34
N ASN A 18 -7.44 -18.71 -8.55
CA ASN A 18 -6.54 -17.71 -9.12
C ASN A 18 -7.20 -17.07 -10.35
N PRO A 19 -8.01 -16.02 -10.18
CA PRO A 19 -8.65 -15.36 -11.31
C PRO A 19 -7.62 -14.61 -12.17
N PRO A 20 -7.88 -14.43 -13.48
CA PRO A 20 -7.08 -13.51 -14.28
C PRO A 20 -7.02 -12.12 -13.64
N PHE A 21 -5.83 -11.55 -13.52
CA PHE A 21 -5.66 -10.25 -12.82
C PHE A 21 -6.43 -9.10 -13.48
N SER A 22 -6.64 -9.15 -14.79
CA SER A 22 -7.48 -8.20 -15.53
C SER A 22 -8.95 -8.23 -15.10
N LEU A 23 -9.43 -9.37 -14.58
CA LEU A 23 -10.82 -9.55 -14.13
C LEU A 23 -10.95 -9.57 -12.61
N PHE A 24 -9.87 -9.31 -11.87
CA PHE A 24 -9.83 -9.42 -10.41
C PHE A 24 -10.92 -8.59 -9.72
N ARG A 25 -11.11 -7.32 -10.13
CA ARG A 25 -12.11 -6.43 -9.54
C ARG A 25 -13.54 -6.94 -9.73
N ASP A 26 -13.88 -7.31 -10.96
CA ASP A 26 -15.21 -7.82 -11.29
C ASP A 26 -15.49 -9.18 -10.64
N PHE A 27 -14.42 -9.98 -10.47
CA PHE A 27 -14.52 -11.28 -9.82
C PHE A 27 -14.72 -11.11 -8.30
N LEU A 28 -13.96 -10.23 -7.66
CA LEU A 28 -14.12 -9.91 -6.25
C LEU A 28 -15.52 -9.36 -5.95
N ALA A 29 -16.00 -8.39 -6.74
CA ALA A 29 -17.35 -7.84 -6.59
C ALA A 29 -18.42 -8.93 -6.69
N TRP A 30 -18.27 -9.85 -7.65
CA TRP A 30 -19.19 -10.97 -7.85
C TRP A 30 -19.22 -11.97 -6.69
N ILE A 31 -18.09 -12.22 -6.02
CA ILE A 31 -18.03 -13.06 -4.82
C ILE A 31 -18.67 -12.35 -3.64
N MET A 32 -18.35 -11.05 -3.46
CA MET A 32 -18.88 -10.24 -2.36
C MET A 32 -20.39 -10.07 -2.45
N GLU A 33 -20.96 -9.92 -3.66
CA GLU A 33 -22.40 -9.89 -3.92
C GLU A 33 -23.12 -11.15 -3.37
N ALA A 34 -22.47 -12.30 -3.42
CA ALA A 34 -23.03 -13.57 -2.94
C ALA A 34 -22.66 -13.90 -1.49
N ASP A 35 -22.02 -12.98 -0.78
CA ASP A 35 -21.56 -13.13 0.62
C ASP A 35 -20.80 -14.45 0.87
N LYS A 36 -19.96 -14.85 -0.09
CA LYS A 36 -19.20 -16.10 -0.01
C LYS A 36 -17.87 -15.92 0.67
N LYS A 37 -17.44 -16.94 1.42
CA LYS A 37 -16.08 -17.05 1.89
C LYS A 37 -15.14 -17.32 0.73
N PHE A 38 -13.93 -16.72 0.77
CA PHE A 38 -13.00 -16.91 -0.33
C PHE A 38 -11.53 -16.81 0.08
N VAL A 39 -10.69 -17.42 -0.75
CA VAL A 39 -9.24 -17.23 -0.78
C VAL A 39 -8.83 -17.10 -2.25
N ILE A 40 -8.45 -15.91 -2.69
CA ILE A 40 -8.12 -15.64 -4.09
C ILE A 40 -6.76 -14.97 -4.22
N ILE A 41 -6.06 -15.27 -5.32
CA ILE A 41 -4.79 -14.62 -5.66
C ILE A 41 -5.08 -13.32 -6.42
N GLY A 42 -4.41 -12.24 -6.04
CA GLY A 42 -4.44 -10.97 -6.75
C GLY A 42 -3.09 -10.28 -6.75
N ASN A 43 -2.93 -9.29 -7.64
CA ASN A 43 -1.73 -8.46 -7.65
C ASN A 43 -1.64 -7.64 -6.35
N LYS A 44 -0.44 -7.47 -5.80
CA LYS A 44 -0.20 -6.63 -4.60
C LYS A 44 -0.78 -5.23 -4.73
N ASN A 45 -0.71 -4.63 -5.92
CA ASN A 45 -1.24 -3.28 -6.16
C ASN A 45 -2.77 -3.21 -6.08
N SER A 46 -3.46 -4.35 -6.16
CA SER A 46 -4.94 -4.37 -6.08
C SER A 46 -5.48 -3.87 -4.76
N ILE A 47 -4.69 -3.89 -3.68
CA ILE A 47 -5.10 -3.35 -2.37
C ILE A 47 -5.48 -1.87 -2.41
N THR A 48 -4.97 -1.13 -3.39
CA THR A 48 -5.20 0.31 -3.53
C THR A 48 -6.23 0.64 -4.60
N TYR A 49 -6.83 -0.36 -5.24
CA TYR A 49 -7.89 -0.10 -6.20
C TYR A 49 -9.13 0.46 -5.49
N LYS A 50 -9.81 1.41 -6.13
CA LYS A 50 -10.99 2.09 -5.58
C LYS A 50 -12.14 1.12 -5.23
N GLU A 51 -12.19 -0.04 -5.87
CA GLU A 51 -13.17 -1.10 -5.60
C GLU A 51 -12.74 -2.05 -4.48
N VAL A 52 -11.46 -2.08 -4.13
CA VAL A 52 -10.85 -3.03 -3.19
C VAL A 52 -10.55 -2.37 -1.84
N PHE A 53 -9.93 -1.19 -1.88
CA PHE A 53 -9.49 -0.50 -0.67
C PHE A 53 -10.64 -0.23 0.33
N PRO A 54 -11.84 0.22 -0.08
CA PRO A 54 -12.96 0.40 0.86
C PRO A 54 -13.33 -0.89 1.60
N LEU A 55 -13.27 -2.04 0.92
CA LEU A 55 -13.54 -3.34 1.56
C LEU A 55 -12.48 -3.69 2.62
N ILE A 56 -11.22 -3.32 2.39
CA ILE A 56 -10.13 -3.50 3.37
C ILE A 56 -10.32 -2.54 4.55
N LYS A 57 -10.60 -1.27 4.30
CA LYS A 57 -10.87 -0.24 5.30
C LYS A 57 -12.04 -0.64 6.20
N ASP A 58 -13.14 -1.09 5.61
CA ASP A 58 -14.34 -1.56 6.31
C ASP A 58 -14.17 -2.93 6.98
N ASN A 59 -12.97 -3.48 6.96
CA ASN A 59 -12.66 -4.78 7.55
C ASN A 59 -13.53 -5.93 7.01
N LYS A 60 -13.89 -5.87 5.72
CA LYS A 60 -14.67 -6.90 5.01
C LYS A 60 -13.79 -7.92 4.30
N ILE A 61 -12.60 -7.50 3.88
CA ILE A 61 -11.58 -8.35 3.29
C ILE A 61 -10.19 -7.94 3.79
N TRP A 62 -9.22 -8.83 3.67
CA TRP A 62 -7.83 -8.58 4.04
C TRP A 62 -6.87 -9.43 3.23
N VAL A 63 -5.58 -9.16 3.38
CA VAL A 63 -4.54 -9.99 2.79
C VAL A 63 -4.31 -11.24 3.63
N GLY A 64 -3.97 -12.36 2.96
CA GLY A 64 -3.66 -13.62 3.63
C GLY A 64 -2.32 -13.58 4.36
N THR A 65 -1.85 -14.73 4.79
CA THR A 65 -0.64 -14.87 5.62
C THR A 65 0.68 -14.70 4.88
N THR A 66 0.67 -14.63 3.54
CA THR A 66 1.87 -14.39 2.73
C THR A 66 2.31 -12.93 2.85
N SER A 67 3.57 -12.71 3.23
CA SER A 67 4.10 -11.36 3.45
C SER A 67 4.13 -10.52 2.17
N PHE A 68 3.74 -9.26 2.28
CA PHE A 68 3.78 -8.27 1.20
C PHE A 68 5.19 -8.03 0.65
N ASN A 69 6.20 -8.16 1.51
CA ASN A 69 7.60 -7.95 1.16
C ASN A 69 8.26 -9.19 0.50
N LYS A 70 7.53 -10.30 0.43
CA LYS A 70 7.98 -11.51 -0.26
C LYS A 70 7.16 -11.70 -1.53
N ASP A 71 7.84 -11.92 -2.64
CA ASP A 71 7.16 -12.34 -3.86
C ASP A 71 6.82 -13.84 -3.78
N MET A 72 5.71 -14.22 -4.36
CA MET A 72 5.43 -15.63 -4.59
C MET A 72 6.40 -16.15 -5.65
N LEU A 73 7.05 -17.25 -5.35
CA LEU A 73 8.02 -17.90 -6.25
C LEU A 73 7.38 -19.14 -6.84
N PHE A 74 7.46 -19.26 -8.15
CA PHE A 74 6.93 -20.40 -8.90
C PHE A 74 8.04 -21.09 -9.66
N GLU A 75 8.08 -22.40 -9.56
CA GLU A 75 8.93 -23.23 -10.38
C GLU A 75 8.32 -23.34 -11.78
N SER A 76 9.12 -23.17 -12.83
CA SER A 76 8.67 -23.39 -14.19
C SER A 76 8.89 -24.85 -14.57
N LEU A 77 7.92 -25.44 -15.27
CA LEU A 77 8.08 -26.75 -15.88
C LEU A 77 8.98 -26.71 -17.13
N GLU A 78 9.13 -25.53 -17.72
CA GLU A 78 10.04 -25.28 -18.84
C GLU A 78 11.32 -24.62 -18.32
N GLU A 79 12.42 -24.85 -19.03
CA GLU A 79 13.71 -24.21 -18.73
C GLU A 79 13.56 -22.68 -18.84
N ILE A 80 13.79 -21.97 -17.73
CA ILE A 80 13.71 -20.51 -17.70
C ILE A 80 14.98 -19.97 -18.32
N ASN A 81 14.89 -19.46 -19.55
CA ASN A 81 15.98 -18.69 -20.13
C ASN A 81 15.98 -17.28 -19.50
N PRO A 82 16.97 -16.96 -18.62
CA PRO A 82 17.03 -15.68 -17.94
C PRO A 82 17.24 -14.50 -18.90
N PHE A 83 17.74 -14.74 -20.12
CA PHE A 83 17.96 -13.70 -21.12
C PHE A 83 16.66 -13.24 -21.81
N ASN A 84 15.62 -14.07 -21.81
CA ASN A 84 14.35 -13.76 -22.45
C ASN A 84 13.29 -13.19 -21.49
N LYS A 85 13.62 -13.04 -20.19
CA LYS A 85 12.72 -12.44 -19.18
C LYS A 85 13.41 -11.27 -18.50
N PRO A 86 12.68 -10.19 -18.16
CA PRO A 86 13.24 -9.11 -17.36
C PRO A 86 13.83 -9.67 -16.06
N VAL A 87 15.00 -9.19 -15.67
CA VAL A 87 15.70 -9.58 -14.41
C VAL A 87 14.77 -9.46 -13.19
N THR A 88 13.82 -8.52 -13.24
CA THR A 88 12.80 -8.32 -12.20
C THR A 88 11.75 -9.44 -12.14
N ALA A 89 11.63 -10.26 -13.18
CA ALA A 89 10.63 -11.33 -13.25
C ALA A 89 11.14 -12.69 -12.72
N THR A 90 12.41 -12.79 -12.35
CA THR A 90 13.04 -14.02 -11.86
C THR A 90 13.79 -13.78 -10.55
N ARG A 91 14.01 -14.85 -9.79
CA ARG A 91 14.88 -14.87 -8.60
C ARG A 91 15.61 -16.20 -8.52
N THR A 92 16.91 -16.15 -8.30
CA THR A 92 17.71 -17.34 -8.06
C THR A 92 17.77 -17.63 -6.56
N VAL A 93 17.41 -18.84 -6.17
CA VAL A 93 17.47 -19.34 -4.80
C VAL A 93 18.19 -20.69 -4.83
N ASN A 94 19.28 -20.83 -4.10
CA ASN A 94 20.10 -22.05 -4.05
C ASN A 94 20.49 -22.59 -5.45
N GLY A 95 20.86 -21.68 -6.36
CA GLY A 95 21.26 -22.04 -7.74
C GLY A 95 20.10 -22.33 -8.70
N LYS A 96 18.85 -22.38 -8.22
CA LYS A 96 17.66 -22.61 -9.04
C LYS A 96 16.92 -21.31 -9.34
N VAL A 97 16.50 -21.12 -10.58
CA VAL A 97 15.77 -19.93 -11.04
C VAL A 97 14.26 -20.13 -10.88
N PHE A 98 13.60 -19.18 -10.20
CA PHE A 98 12.15 -19.14 -10.00
C PHE A 98 11.54 -17.95 -10.71
N LEU A 99 10.31 -18.08 -11.16
CA LEU A 99 9.48 -16.97 -11.60
C LEU A 99 8.94 -16.24 -10.37
N ARG A 100 9.02 -14.92 -10.38
CA ARG A 100 8.47 -14.04 -9.33
C ARG A 100 7.10 -13.54 -9.75
N SER A 101 6.16 -13.59 -8.84
CA SER A 101 4.87 -12.93 -9.02
C SER A 101 4.63 -11.92 -7.89
N PRO A 102 4.33 -10.64 -8.21
CA PRO A 102 3.97 -9.63 -7.22
C PRO A 102 2.53 -9.84 -6.72
N SER A 103 2.23 -11.05 -6.28
CA SER A 103 0.90 -11.49 -5.87
C SER A 103 0.81 -11.68 -4.38
N VAL A 104 -0.41 -11.54 -3.87
CA VAL A 104 -0.80 -11.88 -2.49
C VAL A 104 -2.14 -12.60 -2.51
N TRP A 105 -2.45 -13.27 -1.41
CA TRP A 105 -3.77 -13.82 -1.16
C TRP A 105 -4.69 -12.72 -0.61
N PHE A 106 -5.91 -12.67 -1.13
CA PHE A 106 -7.01 -11.90 -0.58
C PHE A 106 -8.06 -12.86 -0.02
N THR A 107 -8.65 -12.52 1.12
CA THR A 107 -9.61 -13.37 1.79
C THR A 107 -10.54 -12.56 2.69
N ASN A 108 -11.71 -13.13 3.00
CA ASN A 108 -12.59 -12.71 4.09
C ASN A 108 -12.71 -13.80 5.17
N ILE A 109 -11.84 -14.80 5.13
CA ILE A 109 -11.72 -15.82 6.17
C ILE A 109 -10.70 -15.32 7.19
N ASP A 110 -11.11 -15.28 8.44
CA ASP A 110 -10.26 -14.80 9.53
C ASP A 110 -9.04 -15.70 9.75
N HIS A 111 -7.95 -15.09 10.22
CA HIS A 111 -6.73 -15.81 10.57
C HIS A 111 -5.96 -15.09 11.68
N GLY A 112 -5.30 -15.85 12.55
CA GLY A 112 -4.68 -15.33 13.76
C GLY A 112 -3.57 -14.29 13.56
N ARG A 113 -2.95 -14.20 12.36
CA ARG A 113 -1.91 -13.20 12.08
C ARG A 113 -2.44 -11.77 12.15
N ARG A 114 -3.68 -11.52 11.73
CA ARG A 114 -4.26 -10.17 11.75
C ARG A 114 -4.64 -9.67 13.14
N HIS A 115 -4.66 -10.57 14.14
CA HIS A 115 -4.91 -10.25 15.56
C HIS A 115 -3.61 -10.16 16.37
N GLN A 116 -2.45 -10.14 15.71
CA GLN A 116 -1.17 -9.95 16.36
C GLN A 116 -0.79 -8.47 16.40
N PRO A 117 -0.81 -7.82 17.57
CA PRO A 117 -0.43 -6.43 17.69
C PRO A 117 1.04 -6.22 17.27
N LEU A 118 1.31 -5.13 16.58
CA LEU A 118 2.67 -4.71 16.29
C LEU A 118 3.36 -4.28 17.60
N GLN A 119 4.58 -4.78 17.77
CA GLN A 119 5.47 -4.29 18.83
C GLN A 119 6.09 -2.98 18.34
N LEU A 120 5.79 -1.88 19.03
CA LEU A 120 6.13 -0.53 18.62
C LEU A 120 6.96 0.17 19.69
N MET A 121 7.89 1.01 19.25
CA MET A 121 8.62 1.94 20.11
C MET A 121 7.84 3.26 20.26
N SER A 122 8.19 4.04 21.29
CA SER A 122 7.74 5.43 21.40
C SER A 122 8.27 6.30 20.26
N MET A 123 7.69 7.46 20.06
CA MET A 123 8.20 8.45 19.09
C MET A 123 9.66 8.82 19.39
N ALA A 124 9.96 9.07 20.65
CA ALA A 124 11.30 9.43 21.10
C ALA A 124 12.32 8.30 20.86
N ASP A 125 11.93 7.05 21.13
CA ASP A 125 12.81 5.90 20.91
C ASP A 125 13.04 5.65 19.43
N ASN A 126 12.03 5.82 18.59
CA ASN A 126 12.20 5.72 17.13
C ASN A 126 13.21 6.76 16.61
N LEU A 127 13.13 8.02 17.06
CA LEU A 127 14.08 9.07 16.66
C LEU A 127 15.51 8.79 17.14
N LYS A 128 15.63 8.15 18.30
CA LYS A 128 16.96 7.86 18.89
C LYS A 128 17.58 6.55 18.38
N PHE A 129 16.79 5.48 18.28
CA PHE A 129 17.29 4.12 18.11
C PHE A 129 16.90 3.45 16.79
N SER A 130 16.04 4.08 15.96
CA SER A 130 15.65 3.49 14.69
C SER A 130 16.86 3.06 13.86
N LYS A 131 16.73 1.92 13.16
CA LYS A 131 17.71 1.49 12.14
C LYS A 131 17.62 2.31 10.84
N HIS A 132 16.54 3.09 10.69
CA HIS A 132 16.23 3.85 9.48
C HIS A 132 16.84 5.25 9.53
N LYS A 133 17.70 5.57 8.56
CA LYS A 133 18.42 6.86 8.47
C LYS A 133 17.48 8.05 8.28
N GLU A 134 16.31 7.81 7.75
CA GLU A 134 15.26 8.83 7.54
C GLU A 134 14.67 9.35 8.87
N LEU A 135 14.79 8.57 9.95
CA LEU A 135 14.29 8.93 11.28
C LEU A 135 15.40 9.14 12.32
N LYS A 136 16.39 8.25 12.32
CA LYS A 136 17.44 8.28 13.35
C LYS A 136 18.18 9.60 13.38
N GLY A 137 18.21 10.24 14.56
CA GLY A 137 18.88 11.51 14.79
C GLY A 137 18.15 12.71 14.23
N LYS A 138 16.86 12.58 13.90
CA LYS A 138 15.99 13.71 13.58
C LYS A 138 15.31 14.25 14.83
N ASP A 139 14.94 15.52 14.80
CA ASP A 139 14.27 16.18 15.93
C ASP A 139 12.80 15.76 16.05
N ALA A 140 12.16 15.44 14.92
CA ALA A 140 10.76 15.03 14.85
C ALA A 140 10.44 14.22 13.58
N TYR A 141 9.29 13.55 13.58
CA TYR A 141 8.66 13.04 12.36
C TYR A 141 8.23 14.20 11.47
N GLN A 142 8.43 14.05 10.16
CA GLN A 142 7.94 15.04 9.19
C GLN A 142 6.41 15.08 9.20
N ARG A 143 5.83 16.25 8.99
CA ARG A 143 4.39 16.43 8.76
C ARG A 143 4.14 16.66 7.28
N TYR A 144 3.01 16.17 6.80
CA TYR A 144 2.59 16.50 5.45
C TYR A 144 2.18 17.98 5.35
N ASP A 145 2.41 18.52 4.18
CA ASP A 145 2.06 19.91 3.88
C ASP A 145 0.57 20.08 3.57
N ASN A 146 -0.07 19.01 3.07
CA ASN A 146 -1.47 19.02 2.62
C ASN A 146 -2.40 18.08 3.39
N TYR A 147 -1.91 17.41 4.41
CA TYR A 147 -2.73 16.59 5.32
C TYR A 147 -2.31 16.86 6.78
N ASP A 148 -3.27 16.86 7.69
CA ASP A 148 -2.96 16.92 9.13
C ASP A 148 -2.51 15.55 9.64
N ALA A 149 -1.36 15.10 9.18
CA ALA A 149 -0.78 13.81 9.53
C ALA A 149 0.75 13.85 9.52
N ILE A 150 1.37 12.92 10.24
CA ILE A 150 2.82 12.71 10.19
C ILE A 150 3.19 11.64 9.16
N GLU A 151 4.37 11.78 8.54
CA GLU A 151 4.97 10.77 7.67
C GLU A 151 5.66 9.71 8.52
N VAL A 152 5.24 8.47 8.39
CA VAL A 152 5.88 7.29 8.98
C VAL A 152 6.45 6.45 7.85
N PRO A 153 7.77 6.54 7.58
CA PRO A 153 8.37 5.96 6.37
C PRO A 153 8.41 4.42 6.37
N TYR A 154 8.29 3.79 7.54
CA TYR A 154 8.39 2.33 7.71
C TYR A 154 7.38 1.83 8.73
N THR A 155 6.79 0.65 8.49
CA THR A 155 5.79 0.06 9.39
C THR A 155 6.32 -0.22 10.80
N ASP A 156 7.60 -0.56 10.94
CA ASP A 156 8.26 -0.79 12.24
C ASP A 156 8.71 0.49 12.95
N ALA A 157 8.42 1.64 12.35
CA ALA A 157 8.65 2.96 12.94
C ALA A 157 7.35 3.71 13.29
N ILE A 158 6.21 3.02 13.31
CA ILE A 158 4.96 3.58 13.83
C ILE A 158 5.15 3.84 15.33
N PRO A 159 4.99 5.09 15.82
CA PRO A 159 5.13 5.36 17.25
C PRO A 159 3.91 4.85 18.04
N CYS A 160 4.14 4.23 19.20
CA CYS A 160 3.06 3.71 20.05
C CYS A 160 2.32 4.80 20.85
N ASP A 161 2.92 5.98 20.96
CA ASP A 161 2.49 7.08 21.82
C ASP A 161 1.96 8.31 21.05
N TYR A 162 1.65 8.17 19.76
CA TYR A 162 1.11 9.24 18.94
C TYR A 162 -0.38 9.04 18.66
N ALA A 163 -1.22 9.95 19.17
CA ALA A 163 -2.68 9.87 19.03
C ALA A 163 -3.23 10.44 17.71
N GLY A 164 -2.40 11.14 16.94
CA GLY A 164 -2.81 11.78 15.69
C GLY A 164 -2.81 10.83 14.48
N VAL A 165 -3.12 11.39 13.32
CA VAL A 165 -3.13 10.64 12.05
C VAL A 165 -1.70 10.42 11.54
N MET A 166 -1.43 9.22 11.06
CA MET A 166 -0.15 8.77 10.54
C MET A 166 -0.30 8.25 9.11
N GLY A 167 0.56 8.71 8.20
CA GLY A 167 0.67 8.15 6.86
C GLY A 167 1.73 7.06 6.84
N VAL A 168 1.33 5.81 6.63
CA VAL A 168 2.20 4.62 6.63
C VAL A 168 2.31 4.01 5.24
N PRO A 169 3.38 3.26 4.92
CA PRO A 169 3.50 2.54 3.65
C PRO A 169 2.35 1.54 3.45
N ILE A 170 1.98 1.29 2.19
CA ILE A 170 0.94 0.30 1.83
C ILE A 170 1.26 -1.11 2.34
N SER A 171 2.54 -1.44 2.56
CA SER A 171 2.98 -2.70 3.18
C SER A 171 2.54 -2.86 4.63
N PHE A 172 2.03 -1.82 5.27
CA PHE A 172 1.39 -1.89 6.59
C PHE A 172 0.22 -2.89 6.60
N LEU A 173 -0.54 -2.98 5.50
CA LEU A 173 -1.70 -3.88 5.42
C LEU A 173 -1.36 -5.36 5.61
N ASP A 174 -0.11 -5.75 5.37
CA ASP A 174 0.40 -7.09 5.69
C ASP A 174 0.47 -7.40 7.20
N LYS A 175 0.51 -6.34 8.00
CA LYS A 175 0.65 -6.40 9.46
C LYS A 175 -0.49 -5.68 10.18
N TYR A 176 -1.52 -5.31 9.45
CA TYR A 176 -2.66 -4.60 10.02
C TYR A 176 -3.36 -5.45 11.07
N CYS A 177 -3.45 -4.90 12.28
CA CYS A 177 -4.22 -5.44 13.39
C CYS A 177 -5.42 -4.52 13.63
N PRO A 178 -6.65 -4.97 13.37
CA PRO A 178 -7.84 -4.13 13.47
C PRO A 178 -8.19 -3.72 14.91
N GLU A 179 -7.68 -4.44 15.90
CA GLU A 179 -7.81 -4.09 17.33
C GLU A 179 -6.85 -2.96 17.73
N GLN A 180 -5.72 -2.83 17.03
CA GLN A 180 -4.68 -1.84 17.37
C GLN A 180 -4.86 -0.54 16.58
N PHE A 181 -5.33 -0.62 15.33
CA PHE A 181 -5.40 0.52 14.42
C PHE A 181 -6.76 0.66 13.75
N GLU A 182 -7.06 1.89 13.40
CA GLU A 182 -8.13 2.27 12.48
C GLU A 182 -7.52 2.76 11.17
N ILE A 183 -8.04 2.30 10.04
CA ILE A 183 -7.69 2.81 8.71
C ILE A 183 -8.67 3.94 8.35
N LEU A 184 -8.14 5.14 8.12
CA LEU A 184 -8.93 6.33 7.79
C LEU A 184 -9.05 6.56 6.28
N GLY A 185 -8.04 6.17 5.51
CA GLY A 185 -8.03 6.38 4.08
C GLY A 185 -6.68 6.04 3.44
N ALA A 186 -6.50 6.40 2.17
CA ALA A 186 -5.25 6.25 1.44
C ALA A 186 -5.04 7.42 0.48
N THR A 187 -3.78 7.71 0.14
CA THR A 187 -3.39 8.72 -0.85
C THR A 187 -3.66 8.24 -2.27
N GLN A 188 -4.89 7.87 -2.56
CA GLN A 188 -5.32 7.47 -3.88
C GLN A 188 -6.69 8.08 -4.17
N ARG A 189 -6.89 8.49 -5.40
CA ARG A 189 -8.14 9.09 -5.84
C ARG A 189 -9.35 8.21 -5.48
N GLY A 190 -10.27 8.79 -4.71
CA GLY A 190 -11.48 8.10 -4.24
C GLY A 190 -11.27 7.21 -3.00
N CYS A 191 -10.14 7.33 -2.29
CA CYS A 191 -9.83 6.51 -1.12
C CYS A 191 -9.43 7.31 0.14
N HIS A 192 -9.61 8.66 0.14
CA HIS A 192 -9.10 9.53 1.21
C HIS A 192 -10.17 10.34 1.96
N ASP A 193 -11.42 9.92 1.90
CA ASP A 193 -12.57 10.71 2.35
C ASP A 193 -12.57 11.07 3.84
N GLU A 194 -11.88 10.31 4.70
CA GLU A 194 -11.82 10.55 6.15
C GLU A 194 -10.56 11.30 6.62
N VAL A 195 -9.67 11.61 5.71
CA VAL A 195 -8.49 12.44 5.99
C VAL A 195 -8.53 13.64 5.07
N PRO A 196 -9.27 14.69 5.44
CA PRO A 196 -9.44 15.84 4.56
C PRO A 196 -8.13 16.55 4.28
N ASP A 197 -7.99 17.05 3.07
CA ASP A 197 -6.88 17.89 2.68
C ASP A 197 -6.90 19.18 3.51
N THR A 198 -5.73 19.63 3.99
CA THR A 198 -5.56 20.92 4.63
C THR A 198 -5.42 22.06 3.63
N LYS A 199 -4.99 21.74 2.40
CA LYS A 199 -4.87 22.66 1.27
C LYS A 199 -4.83 21.96 -0.06
N LYS A 200 -5.07 22.73 -1.14
CA LYS A 200 -4.89 22.32 -2.53
C LYS A 200 -3.73 23.09 -3.16
N TYR A 201 -3.17 22.51 -4.22
CA TYR A 201 -2.10 23.09 -5.03
C TYR A 201 -2.63 23.35 -6.44
N ASP A 202 -2.42 24.54 -6.94
CA ASP A 202 -2.93 24.99 -8.25
C ASP A 202 -1.83 25.46 -9.22
N ASP A 203 -0.67 25.86 -8.70
CA ASP A 203 0.41 26.50 -9.45
C ASP A 203 1.74 25.76 -9.44
N TYR A 204 1.75 24.46 -9.13
CA TYR A 204 2.95 23.64 -9.08
C TYR A 204 3.21 22.93 -10.41
N TRP A 205 4.50 22.71 -10.73
CA TRP A 205 4.94 21.87 -11.84
C TRP A 205 6.04 20.91 -11.40
N GLU A 206 6.08 19.76 -12.05
CA GLU A 206 7.05 18.71 -11.73
C GLU A 206 8.42 19.01 -12.35
N VAL A 207 9.48 18.82 -11.57
CA VAL A 207 10.87 19.03 -11.93
C VAL A 207 11.70 17.80 -11.58
N LYS A 208 12.59 17.43 -12.50
CA LYS A 208 13.59 16.39 -12.28
C LYS A 208 14.70 16.90 -11.36
N GLN A 209 15.50 15.97 -10.80
CA GLN A 209 16.64 16.33 -9.94
C GLN A 209 17.69 17.21 -10.65
N ASN A 210 17.79 17.16 -11.96
CA ASN A 210 18.67 18.01 -12.76
C ASN A 210 18.09 19.43 -13.03
N GLY A 211 16.92 19.76 -12.48
CA GLY A 211 16.27 21.06 -12.66
C GLY A 211 15.38 21.19 -13.90
N GLU A 212 15.30 20.16 -14.73
CA GLU A 212 14.45 20.19 -15.95
C GLU A 212 12.97 19.94 -15.60
N LYS A 213 12.07 20.72 -16.20
CA LYS A 213 10.62 20.47 -16.13
C LYS A 213 10.26 19.19 -16.88
N THR A 214 9.41 18.36 -16.27
CA THR A 214 8.94 17.10 -16.92
C THR A 214 7.81 17.33 -17.93
N GLY A 215 7.22 18.52 -17.97
CA GLY A 215 6.01 18.82 -18.73
C GLY A 215 4.71 18.33 -18.04
N SER A 216 4.82 17.65 -16.91
CA SER A 216 3.65 17.24 -16.11
C SER A 216 3.13 18.42 -15.29
N SER A 217 1.81 18.61 -15.32
CA SER A 217 1.15 19.59 -14.46
C SER A 217 1.16 19.12 -13.00
N GLY A 218 1.11 20.09 -12.07
CA GLY A 218 1.07 19.82 -10.64
C GLY A 218 -0.21 19.13 -10.12
N GLY A 219 -1.17 18.76 -10.98
CA GLY A 219 -2.44 18.18 -10.58
C GLY A 219 -2.32 16.91 -9.74
N LYS A 220 -1.28 16.12 -9.96
CA LYS A 220 -0.99 14.91 -9.17
C LYS A 220 -0.65 15.20 -7.71
N THR A 221 -0.19 16.42 -7.39
CA THR A 221 0.13 16.80 -6.01
C THR A 221 -1.11 16.75 -5.10
N ASN A 222 -2.29 16.99 -5.66
CA ASN A 222 -3.55 16.97 -4.91
C ASN A 222 -4.07 15.55 -4.59
N GLU A 223 -3.48 14.52 -5.19
CA GLU A 223 -3.83 13.12 -4.93
C GLU A 223 -2.82 12.43 -3.99
N ASN A 224 -1.68 13.08 -3.73
CA ASN A 224 -0.58 12.53 -2.95
C ASN A 224 -0.42 13.29 -1.62
N ALA A 225 0.13 12.61 -0.62
CA ALA A 225 0.66 13.27 0.56
C ALA A 225 2.01 13.90 0.23
N ASN A 226 2.19 15.18 0.50
CA ASN A 226 3.38 15.93 0.12
C ASN A 226 4.14 16.42 1.35
N LEU A 227 5.45 16.30 1.28
CA LEU A 227 6.39 16.81 2.27
C LEU A 227 7.05 18.09 1.75
N LEU A 228 7.38 19.00 2.65
CA LEU A 228 8.17 20.17 2.30
C LEU A 228 9.61 19.78 1.95
N GLY A 229 10.15 20.42 0.93
CA GLY A 229 11.53 20.23 0.50
C GLY A 229 11.68 19.12 -0.55
N ASN A 230 12.94 18.68 -0.73
CA ASN A 230 13.37 17.69 -1.71
C ASN A 230 14.48 16.83 -1.11
N ASP A 231 14.31 15.51 -1.14
CA ASP A 231 15.28 14.53 -0.61
C ASP A 231 16.42 14.17 -1.58
N GLY A 232 16.43 14.76 -2.80
CA GLY A 232 17.42 14.48 -3.83
C GLY A 232 17.29 13.13 -4.52
N LYS A 233 16.27 12.32 -4.20
CA LYS A 233 16.15 10.93 -4.71
C LYS A 233 15.17 10.79 -5.88
N LYS A 234 14.16 11.65 -5.96
CA LYS A 234 13.10 11.58 -6.96
C LYS A 234 12.66 12.97 -7.42
N ASN A 235 11.86 13.05 -8.48
CA ASN A 235 11.26 14.30 -8.93
C ASN A 235 10.55 15.01 -7.78
N TYR A 236 10.49 16.32 -7.86
CA TYR A 236 9.82 17.19 -6.90
C TYR A 236 8.92 18.20 -7.64
N PHE A 237 8.14 18.95 -6.89
CA PHE A 237 7.27 19.97 -7.43
C PHE A 237 7.70 21.32 -6.88
N ILE A 238 7.65 22.34 -7.73
CA ILE A 238 7.97 23.73 -7.39
C ILE A 238 6.88 24.66 -7.91
N ASN A 239 6.57 25.71 -7.16
CA ASN A 239 5.66 26.76 -7.57
C ASN A 239 6.41 28.01 -8.05
N LYS A 240 5.68 29.04 -8.46
CA LYS A 240 6.25 30.32 -8.94
C LYS A 240 7.06 31.06 -7.89
N GLU A 241 6.74 30.86 -6.61
CA GLU A 241 7.41 31.47 -5.48
C GLU A 241 8.68 30.70 -5.05
N GLY A 242 9.00 29.62 -5.72
CA GLY A 242 10.14 28.78 -5.38
C GLY A 242 9.89 27.80 -4.23
N ARG A 243 8.65 27.64 -3.77
CA ARG A 243 8.30 26.66 -2.73
C ARG A 243 8.38 25.27 -3.29
N ILE A 244 9.13 24.40 -2.63
CA ILE A 244 9.38 23.04 -3.07
C ILE A 244 8.60 22.05 -2.19
N ILE A 245 7.91 21.11 -2.83
CA ILE A 245 7.29 19.95 -2.18
C ILE A 245 7.69 18.68 -2.91
N GLN A 246 7.65 17.57 -2.22
CA GLN A 246 7.90 16.26 -2.78
C GLN A 246 6.81 15.29 -2.33
N SER A 247 6.17 14.62 -3.30
CA SER A 247 5.16 13.62 -2.99
C SER A 247 5.77 12.41 -2.31
N ALA A 248 5.20 11.98 -1.21
CA ALA A 248 5.47 10.68 -0.63
C ALA A 248 5.07 9.56 -1.61
N TYR A 249 5.60 8.35 -1.41
CA TYR A 249 4.99 7.17 -2.03
C TYR A 249 3.57 6.99 -1.50
N GLN A 250 2.78 6.17 -2.18
CA GLN A 250 1.43 5.88 -1.75
C GLN A 250 1.36 5.51 -0.26
N ARG A 251 0.45 6.13 0.49
CA ARG A 251 0.30 5.98 1.93
C ARG A 251 -1.11 5.52 2.29
N ILE A 252 -1.18 4.77 3.38
CA ILE A 252 -2.41 4.50 4.13
C ILE A 252 -2.42 5.44 5.33
N PHE A 253 -3.51 6.13 5.57
CA PHE A 253 -3.70 6.92 6.76
C PHE A 253 -4.34 6.08 7.86
N ILE A 254 -3.68 6.05 9.01
CA ILE A 254 -4.09 5.27 10.17
C ILE A 254 -4.08 6.12 11.44
N ARG A 255 -4.77 5.62 12.45
CA ARG A 255 -4.73 6.11 13.82
C ARG A 255 -4.76 4.92 14.77
N HIS A 256 -4.15 5.05 15.96
CA HIS A 256 -4.34 4.09 17.04
C HIS A 256 -5.82 4.02 17.46
N ARG A 257 -6.30 2.83 17.74
CA ARG A 257 -7.56 2.68 18.47
C ARG A 257 -7.31 2.92 19.96
N ASN A 258 -8.20 3.67 20.58
CA ASN A 258 -8.21 3.89 22.01
C ASN A 258 -8.74 2.68 22.76
#